data_ea2d0c34450cba13fea367a4736a0075
#
_entry.id   ea2d0c34450cba13fea367a4736a0075
#
_cell.length_a   1.000
_cell.length_b   1.000
_cell.length_c   1.000
_cell.angle_alpha   90.00
_cell.angle_beta   90.00
_cell.angle_gamma   90.00
#
_symmetry.space_group_name_H-M   'P 1'
#
loop_
_entity.id
_entity.type
_entity.pdbx_description
1 polymer ?
#
loop_
_entity_poly.entity_id
_entity_poly.type
_entity_poly.pdbx_seq_one_letter_code
_entity_poly.pdbx_strand_id
1 'polypeptide(L)'
;VIKLFGINGFYNIYFNFYELFGINSVYGLKAILIAHILLNAPFATRLFFQNLDNIPNKYYEISSSLNLTFFGNIIKLEIPIIKQNLFSVFSIIFSLCFLSFAIVMVLGGSPLNSTIEVAIYQFALFELNFNKAIFLSFIQIFICSTFIFIGFNKMKGSKYFEINNNIYTHPYKNYKFIKLIDYILILILSFFLFSPIVFIIFNFFYNGFIENILFTSEFFNALFNSLVISIITGLIVSILGLLITILLIENYKNIIIQQSLFLLTSSILVISPVIFSLGYFIILGEYRYNNFFNFFVII
;
A
#
# COMPACT_ATOMS: atom_id res chain seq x y z
N VAL A 1 0.94 16.81 4.08
CA VAL A 1 -0.29 17.06 3.31
C VAL A 1 -0.86 18.45 3.66
N ILE A 2 -1.18 18.77 4.93
CA ILE A 2 -1.82 20.05 5.31
C ILE A 2 -1.00 21.28 4.89
N LYS A 3 0.30 21.28 5.11
CA LYS A 3 1.19 22.40 4.72
C LYS A 3 1.48 22.50 3.22
N LEU A 4 1.24 21.44 2.46
CA LEU A 4 1.37 21.46 1.00
C LEU A 4 0.06 21.83 0.32
N PHE A 5 -1.02 21.18 0.74
CA PHE A 5 -2.34 21.26 0.14
C PHE A 5 -3.34 22.08 0.98
N GLY A 6 -2.88 22.73 2.07
CA GLY A 6 -3.71 23.59 2.91
C GLY A 6 -4.05 24.93 2.26
N ILE A 7 -4.94 25.71 2.88
CA ILE A 7 -5.33 27.06 2.41
C ILE A 7 -4.07 27.91 2.26
N ASN A 8 -3.16 27.85 3.22
CA ASN A 8 -1.86 28.53 3.20
C ASN A 8 -0.72 27.57 2.79
N GLY A 9 -1.06 26.51 2.05
CA GLY A 9 -0.10 25.51 1.59
C GLY A 9 0.60 25.94 0.30
N PHE A 10 1.79 25.34 0.06
CA PHE A 10 2.62 25.66 -1.10
C PHE A 10 1.85 25.59 -2.42
N TYR A 11 1.11 24.52 -2.68
CA TYR A 11 0.37 24.37 -3.93
C TYR A 11 -0.78 25.36 -4.08
N ASN A 12 -1.39 25.79 -2.98
CA ASN A 12 -2.47 26.78 -3.08
C ASN A 12 -1.94 28.20 -3.30
N ILE A 13 -0.84 28.56 -2.63
CA ILE A 13 -0.21 29.88 -2.76
C ILE A 13 0.33 30.09 -4.19
N TYR A 14 0.99 29.07 -4.76
CA TYR A 14 1.69 29.22 -6.05
C TYR A 14 0.85 28.78 -7.26
N PHE A 15 -0.11 27.89 -7.10
CA PHE A 15 -0.85 27.28 -8.21
C PHE A 15 -2.38 27.41 -8.08
N ASN A 16 -2.91 28.13 -7.11
CA ASN A 16 -4.34 28.23 -6.82
C ASN A 16 -5.04 26.86 -6.81
N PHE A 17 -4.41 25.89 -6.15
CA PHE A 17 -4.81 24.48 -6.16
C PHE A 17 -6.26 24.26 -5.72
N TYR A 18 -6.74 25.06 -4.76
CA TYR A 18 -8.11 25.01 -4.27
C TYR A 18 -9.13 25.37 -5.34
N GLU A 19 -8.82 26.38 -6.12
CA GLU A 19 -9.69 26.86 -7.19
C GLU A 19 -9.71 25.88 -8.37
N LEU A 20 -8.55 25.36 -8.76
CA LEU A 20 -8.40 24.38 -9.83
C LEU A 20 -9.11 23.06 -9.57
N PHE A 21 -9.08 22.54 -8.34
CA PHE A 21 -9.66 21.24 -7.97
C PHE A 21 -10.97 21.35 -7.18
N GLY A 22 -11.49 22.56 -6.96
CA GLY A 22 -12.72 22.80 -6.21
C GLY A 22 -12.67 22.28 -4.78
N ILE A 23 -11.52 22.44 -4.11
CA ILE A 23 -11.28 21.92 -2.76
C ILE A 23 -11.53 23.06 -1.77
N ASN A 24 -12.54 22.97 -0.93
CA ASN A 24 -12.90 24.03 0.02
C ASN A 24 -12.19 23.85 1.38
N SER A 25 -11.59 22.69 1.65
CA SER A 25 -10.86 22.42 2.88
C SER A 25 -9.76 21.38 2.68
N VAL A 26 -8.73 21.43 3.52
CA VAL A 26 -7.66 20.41 3.58
C VAL A 26 -8.16 19.09 4.14
N TYR A 27 -9.28 19.12 4.85
CA TYR A 27 -9.86 17.97 5.51
C TYR A 27 -11.03 17.42 4.70
N GLY A 28 -11.32 16.14 4.93
CA GLY A 28 -12.45 15.47 4.32
C GLY A 28 -12.08 14.51 3.19
N LEU A 29 -13.07 14.04 2.48
CA LEU A 29 -12.97 12.95 1.51
C LEU A 29 -11.97 13.25 0.38
N LYS A 30 -11.91 14.49 -0.11
CA LYS A 30 -10.97 14.88 -1.18
C LYS A 30 -9.51 14.76 -0.73
N ALA A 31 -9.20 15.21 0.50
CA ALA A 31 -7.85 15.10 1.04
C ALA A 31 -7.43 13.65 1.28
N ILE A 32 -8.35 12.81 1.76
CA ILE A 32 -8.14 11.37 1.90
C ILE A 32 -7.82 10.75 0.54
N LEU A 33 -8.60 11.05 -0.50
CA LEU A 33 -8.39 10.52 -1.86
C LEU A 33 -7.02 10.91 -2.42
N ILE A 34 -6.64 12.18 -2.30
CA ILE A 34 -5.33 12.66 -2.78
C ILE A 34 -4.20 11.93 -2.04
N ALA A 35 -4.29 11.81 -0.71
CA ALA A 35 -3.28 11.11 0.07
C ALA A 35 -3.18 9.62 -0.30
N HIS A 36 -4.31 8.94 -0.52
CA HIS A 36 -4.32 7.54 -0.97
C HIS A 36 -3.73 7.37 -2.37
N ILE A 37 -4.05 8.27 -3.30
CA ILE A 37 -3.47 8.24 -4.65
C ILE A 37 -1.95 8.40 -4.57
N LEU A 38 -1.46 9.40 -3.83
CA LEU A 38 -0.03 9.65 -3.68
C LEU A 38 0.71 8.44 -3.07
N LEU A 39 0.13 7.82 -2.04
CA LEU A 39 0.77 6.74 -1.33
C LEU A 39 0.74 5.42 -2.12
N ASN A 40 -0.38 5.12 -2.78
CA ASN A 40 -0.60 3.82 -3.42
C ASN A 40 -0.22 3.80 -4.91
N ALA A 41 -0.09 4.95 -5.59
CA ALA A 41 0.29 4.98 -7.01
C ALA A 41 1.65 4.32 -7.30
N PRO A 42 2.73 4.54 -6.52
CA PRO A 42 4.00 3.86 -6.74
C PRO A 42 3.89 2.33 -6.57
N PHE A 43 3.09 1.89 -5.61
CA PHE A 43 2.88 0.47 -5.38
C PHE A 43 2.06 -0.17 -6.51
N ALA A 44 1.00 0.48 -6.97
CA ALA A 44 0.22 0.05 -8.13
C ALA A 44 1.09 -0.05 -9.39
N THR A 45 1.94 0.95 -9.62
CA THR A 45 2.90 0.96 -10.75
C THR A 45 3.83 -0.24 -10.69
N ARG A 46 4.36 -0.57 -9.49
CA ARG A 46 5.21 -1.75 -9.31
C ARG A 46 4.49 -3.05 -9.65
N LEU A 47 3.24 -3.20 -9.22
CA LEU A 47 2.44 -4.38 -9.53
C LEU A 47 2.15 -4.51 -11.03
N PHE A 48 1.81 -3.43 -11.72
CA PHE A 48 1.63 -3.44 -13.17
C PHE A 48 2.94 -3.70 -13.91
N PHE A 49 4.04 -3.11 -13.45
CA PHE A 49 5.35 -3.35 -14.03
C PHE A 49 5.74 -4.84 -13.95
N GLN A 50 5.55 -5.49 -12.80
CA GLN A 50 5.78 -6.93 -12.67
C GLN A 50 4.95 -7.76 -13.64
N ASN A 51 3.70 -7.36 -13.91
CA ASN A 51 2.85 -8.04 -14.88
C ASN A 51 3.37 -7.89 -16.31
N LEU A 52 3.88 -6.72 -16.67
CA LEU A 52 4.46 -6.46 -17.99
C LEU A 52 5.82 -7.12 -18.18
N ASP A 53 6.64 -7.13 -17.14
CA ASP A 53 7.97 -7.76 -17.18
C ASP A 53 7.92 -9.28 -17.38
N ASN A 54 6.80 -9.90 -17.01
CA ASN A 54 6.54 -11.32 -17.24
C ASN A 54 6.09 -11.65 -18.67
N ILE A 55 6.00 -10.67 -19.59
CA ILE A 55 5.65 -10.93 -21.00
C ILE A 55 6.85 -11.60 -21.69
N PRO A 56 6.68 -12.81 -22.27
CA PRO A 56 7.77 -13.46 -22.97
C PRO A 56 8.24 -12.63 -24.18
N ASN A 57 9.56 -12.55 -24.35
CA ASN A 57 10.19 -11.80 -25.44
C ASN A 57 9.67 -12.19 -26.83
N LYS A 58 9.28 -13.44 -27.01
CA LYS A 58 8.67 -13.95 -28.23
C LYS A 58 7.47 -13.15 -28.73
N TYR A 59 6.65 -12.60 -27.80
CA TYR A 59 5.51 -11.78 -28.21
C TYR A 59 5.94 -10.45 -28.82
N TYR A 60 7.03 -9.85 -28.32
CA TYR A 60 7.59 -8.64 -28.90
C TYR A 60 8.30 -8.90 -30.23
N GLU A 61 8.94 -10.06 -30.38
CA GLU A 61 9.54 -10.49 -31.66
C GLU A 61 8.46 -10.71 -32.74
N ILE A 62 7.35 -11.36 -32.38
CA ILE A 62 6.20 -11.51 -33.27
C ILE A 62 5.62 -10.15 -33.65
N SER A 63 5.49 -9.24 -32.65
CA SER A 63 4.97 -7.92 -32.92
C SER A 63 5.85 -7.09 -33.87
N SER A 64 7.16 -7.23 -33.75
CA SER A 64 8.12 -6.59 -34.65
C SER A 64 8.05 -7.17 -36.06
N SER A 65 7.88 -8.50 -36.20
CA SER A 65 7.68 -9.18 -37.48
C SER A 65 6.38 -8.75 -38.16
N LEU A 66 5.36 -8.40 -37.38
CA LEU A 66 4.09 -7.87 -37.87
C LEU A 66 4.13 -6.36 -38.14
N ASN A 67 5.29 -5.69 -38.00
CA ASN A 67 5.48 -4.26 -38.16
C ASN A 67 4.48 -3.43 -37.32
N LEU A 68 4.14 -3.87 -36.10
CA LEU A 68 3.27 -3.12 -35.24
C LEU A 68 3.94 -1.81 -34.81
N THR A 69 3.19 -0.72 -34.84
CA THR A 69 3.65 0.59 -34.35
C THR A 69 3.74 0.57 -32.80
N PHE A 70 4.38 1.59 -32.22
CA PHE A 70 4.44 1.75 -30.76
C PHE A 70 3.05 1.65 -30.10
N PHE A 71 2.08 2.43 -30.58
CA PHE A 71 0.71 2.36 -30.10
C PHE A 71 0.04 1.01 -30.38
N GLY A 72 0.39 0.37 -31.49
CA GLY A 72 -0.07 -0.98 -31.83
C GLY A 72 0.36 -2.02 -30.79
N ASN A 73 1.61 -1.95 -30.30
CA ASN A 73 2.12 -2.82 -29.25
C ASN A 73 1.40 -2.57 -27.92
N ILE A 74 1.24 -1.32 -27.53
CA ILE A 74 0.51 -0.97 -26.30
C ILE A 74 -0.91 -1.53 -26.35
N ILE A 75 -1.65 -1.25 -27.43
CA ILE A 75 -3.08 -1.60 -27.52
C ILE A 75 -3.28 -3.12 -27.70
N LYS A 76 -2.48 -3.79 -28.52
CA LYS A 76 -2.71 -5.18 -28.89
C LYS A 76 -1.99 -6.19 -28.00
N LEU A 77 -0.88 -5.79 -27.34
CA LEU A 77 -0.07 -6.69 -26.52
C LEU A 77 -0.16 -6.33 -25.03
N GLU A 78 0.17 -5.12 -24.66
CA GLU A 78 0.34 -4.74 -23.24
C GLU A 78 -1.00 -4.52 -22.53
N ILE A 79 -1.93 -3.76 -23.13
CA ILE A 79 -3.25 -3.49 -22.54
C ILE A 79 -4.06 -4.77 -22.27
N PRO A 80 -4.12 -5.78 -23.14
CA PRO A 80 -4.82 -7.04 -22.84
C PRO A 80 -4.26 -7.75 -21.61
N ILE A 81 -2.93 -7.75 -21.43
CA ILE A 81 -2.27 -8.37 -20.28
C ILE A 81 -2.54 -7.57 -18.99
N ILE A 82 -2.45 -6.24 -19.07
CA ILE A 82 -2.83 -5.36 -17.95
C ILE A 82 -4.29 -5.60 -17.55
N LYS A 83 -5.21 -5.69 -18.53
CA LYS A 83 -6.63 -5.93 -18.27
C LYS A 83 -6.89 -7.26 -17.56
N GLN A 84 -6.16 -8.32 -17.88
CA GLN A 84 -6.30 -9.62 -17.21
C GLN A 84 -5.99 -9.52 -15.72
N ASN A 85 -4.98 -8.72 -15.34
CA ASN A 85 -4.52 -8.58 -13.97
C ASN A 85 -5.08 -7.34 -13.25
N LEU A 86 -5.79 -6.46 -13.97
CA LEU A 86 -6.30 -5.19 -13.47
C LEU A 86 -7.15 -5.37 -12.21
N PHE A 87 -8.04 -6.36 -12.22
CA PHE A 87 -8.93 -6.59 -11.08
C PHE A 87 -8.17 -7.10 -9.85
N SER A 88 -7.12 -7.89 -10.05
CA SER A 88 -6.27 -8.36 -8.96
C SER A 88 -5.48 -7.21 -8.32
N VAL A 89 -4.86 -6.37 -9.14
CA VAL A 89 -4.17 -5.16 -8.66
C VAL A 89 -5.15 -4.22 -7.96
N PHE A 90 -6.33 -4.01 -8.55
CA PHE A 90 -7.39 -3.21 -7.93
C PHE A 90 -7.81 -3.75 -6.57
N SER A 91 -7.98 -5.07 -6.41
CA SER A 91 -8.37 -5.68 -5.14
C SER A 91 -7.34 -5.45 -4.03
N ILE A 92 -6.04 -5.52 -4.37
CA ILE A 92 -4.96 -5.24 -3.43
C ILE A 92 -4.98 -3.76 -3.01
N ILE A 93 -5.04 -2.84 -3.97
CA ILE A 93 -5.07 -1.40 -3.69
C ILE A 93 -6.35 -1.03 -2.91
N PHE A 94 -7.50 -1.60 -3.28
CA PHE A 94 -8.75 -1.42 -2.55
C PHE A 94 -8.60 -1.81 -1.09
N SER A 95 -8.04 -2.99 -0.80
CA SER A 95 -7.82 -3.45 0.57
C SER A 95 -6.90 -2.52 1.34
N LEU A 96 -5.78 -2.07 0.76
CA LEU A 96 -4.87 -1.12 1.40
C LEU A 96 -5.54 0.22 1.72
N CYS A 97 -6.37 0.74 0.83
CA CYS A 97 -7.12 1.96 1.07
C CYS A 97 -8.22 1.76 2.13
N PHE A 98 -8.90 0.61 2.08
CA PHE A 98 -10.02 0.30 2.98
C PHE A 98 -9.56 0.06 4.42
N LEU A 99 -8.38 -0.54 4.60
CA LEU A 99 -7.74 -0.78 5.90
C LEU A 99 -6.91 0.41 6.41
N SER A 100 -6.98 1.56 5.73
CA SER A 100 -6.19 2.72 6.10
C SER A 100 -6.79 3.47 7.29
N PHE A 101 -6.08 3.41 8.41
CA PHE A 101 -6.42 4.12 9.64
C PHE A 101 -5.83 5.53 9.70
N ALA A 102 -4.49 5.64 9.60
CA ALA A 102 -3.75 6.86 9.88
C ALA A 102 -4.14 8.04 8.96
N ILE A 103 -4.29 7.78 7.66
CA ILE A 103 -4.66 8.81 6.69
C ILE A 103 -6.04 9.38 7.00
N VAL A 104 -7.01 8.50 7.27
CA VAL A 104 -8.39 8.91 7.55
C VAL A 104 -8.51 9.61 8.89
N MET A 105 -7.79 9.13 9.90
CA MET A 105 -7.78 9.75 11.24
C MET A 105 -7.25 11.18 11.18
N VAL A 106 -6.19 11.43 10.40
CA VAL A 106 -5.55 12.75 10.30
C VAL A 106 -6.29 13.69 9.34
N LEU A 107 -6.78 13.18 8.22
CA LEU A 107 -7.33 14.01 7.12
C LEU A 107 -8.84 13.97 7.03
N GLY A 108 -9.51 13.02 7.67
CA GLY A 108 -10.96 12.82 7.54
C GLY A 108 -11.80 13.93 8.14
N GLY A 109 -11.30 14.64 9.17
CA GLY A 109 -12.09 15.64 9.89
C GLY A 109 -13.28 14.97 10.58
N SER A 110 -13.03 13.91 11.36
CA SER A 110 -14.05 13.16 12.12
C SER A 110 -15.03 14.10 12.84
N PRO A 111 -16.36 13.74 12.91
CA PRO A 111 -16.97 12.46 12.59
C PRO A 111 -17.49 12.30 11.15
N LEU A 112 -17.56 13.37 10.36
CA LEU A 112 -18.28 13.41 9.06
C LEU A 112 -17.71 12.45 8.01
N ASN A 113 -16.40 12.21 8.00
CA ASN A 113 -15.73 11.38 6.99
C ASN A 113 -14.96 10.21 7.65
N SER A 114 -15.55 9.56 8.66
CA SER A 114 -14.97 8.38 9.28
C SER A 114 -15.16 7.15 8.38
N THR A 115 -14.13 6.29 8.30
CA THR A 115 -14.22 4.97 7.68
C THR A 115 -14.54 3.91 8.73
N ILE A 116 -14.86 2.69 8.26
CA ILE A 116 -15.12 1.54 9.16
C ILE A 116 -13.93 1.31 10.11
N GLU A 117 -12.70 1.44 9.61
CA GLU A 117 -11.49 1.28 10.40
C GLU A 117 -11.40 2.28 11.55
N VAL A 118 -11.69 3.56 11.28
CA VAL A 118 -11.71 4.62 12.30
C VAL A 118 -12.87 4.39 13.28
N ALA A 119 -14.02 3.92 12.79
CA ALA A 119 -15.16 3.61 13.64
C ALA A 119 -14.87 2.44 14.61
N ILE A 120 -14.20 1.38 14.13
CA ILE A 120 -13.74 0.27 15.00
C ILE A 120 -12.85 0.80 16.11
N TYR A 121 -11.87 1.63 15.77
CA TYR A 121 -10.97 2.25 16.73
C TYR A 121 -11.72 3.11 17.77
N GLN A 122 -12.67 3.93 17.32
CA GLN A 122 -13.48 4.78 18.18
C GLN A 122 -14.33 3.97 19.15
N PHE A 123 -15.04 2.95 18.66
CA PHE A 123 -15.86 2.07 19.51
C PHE A 123 -15.01 1.26 20.49
N ALA A 124 -13.82 0.82 20.09
CA ALA A 124 -12.95 0.04 20.96
C ALA A 124 -12.31 0.87 22.08
N LEU A 125 -11.74 2.04 21.76
CA LEU A 125 -10.90 2.79 22.70
C LEU A 125 -11.61 3.96 23.38
N PHE A 126 -12.55 4.64 22.71
CA PHE A 126 -13.23 5.79 23.28
C PHE A 126 -14.57 5.43 23.91
N GLU A 127 -15.37 4.61 23.23
CA GLU A 127 -16.69 4.20 23.76
C GLU A 127 -16.62 2.92 24.59
N LEU A 128 -15.50 2.18 24.55
CA LEU A 128 -15.32 0.88 25.22
C LEU A 128 -16.42 -0.13 24.89
N ASN A 129 -17.02 0.01 23.69
CA ASN A 129 -18.08 -0.85 23.21
C ASN A 129 -17.51 -1.92 22.26
N PHE A 130 -16.90 -2.95 22.86
CA PHE A 130 -16.25 -4.03 22.11
C PHE A 130 -17.19 -4.78 21.18
N ASN A 131 -18.48 -4.94 21.56
CA ASN A 131 -19.44 -5.64 20.73
C ASN A 131 -19.67 -4.95 19.38
N LYS A 132 -19.79 -3.62 19.38
CA LYS A 132 -19.90 -2.85 18.12
C LYS A 132 -18.59 -2.90 17.32
N ALA A 133 -17.43 -2.78 17.98
CA ALA A 133 -16.15 -2.87 17.33
C ALA A 133 -15.95 -4.24 16.66
N ILE A 134 -16.24 -5.33 17.35
CA ILE A 134 -16.18 -6.72 16.81
C ILE A 134 -17.12 -6.88 15.60
N PHE A 135 -18.36 -6.41 15.72
CA PHE A 135 -19.32 -6.52 14.61
C PHE A 135 -18.81 -5.80 13.33
N LEU A 136 -18.32 -4.58 13.45
CA LEU A 136 -17.76 -3.84 12.34
C LEU A 136 -16.49 -4.52 11.79
N SER A 137 -15.67 -5.12 12.65
CA SER A 137 -14.48 -5.88 12.25
C SER A 137 -14.85 -7.08 11.38
N PHE A 138 -15.92 -7.81 11.70
CA PHE A 138 -16.41 -8.91 10.85
C PHE A 138 -16.87 -8.42 9.48
N ILE A 139 -17.61 -7.31 9.43
CA ILE A 139 -18.02 -6.71 8.15
C ILE A 139 -16.80 -6.34 7.31
N GLN A 140 -15.80 -5.71 7.92
CA GLN A 140 -14.58 -5.30 7.25
C GLN A 140 -13.80 -6.49 6.69
N ILE A 141 -13.57 -7.52 7.51
CA ILE A 141 -12.91 -8.77 7.09
C ILE A 141 -13.68 -9.42 5.93
N PHE A 142 -15.01 -9.48 6.01
CA PHE A 142 -15.84 -10.08 4.97
C PHE A 142 -15.70 -9.32 3.64
N ILE A 143 -15.75 -7.98 3.65
CA ILE A 143 -15.60 -7.17 2.44
C ILE A 143 -14.19 -7.36 1.86
N CYS A 144 -13.13 -7.20 2.64
CA CYS A 144 -11.76 -7.35 2.15
C CYS A 144 -11.50 -8.78 1.62
N SER A 145 -11.94 -9.81 2.33
CA SER A 145 -11.75 -11.20 1.90
C SER A 145 -12.44 -11.50 0.58
N THR A 146 -13.65 -10.99 0.36
CA THR A 146 -14.36 -11.17 -0.91
C THR A 146 -13.62 -10.52 -2.08
N PHE A 147 -13.14 -9.29 -1.93
CA PHE A 147 -12.36 -8.60 -2.97
C PHE A 147 -11.05 -9.33 -3.29
N ILE A 148 -10.31 -9.76 -2.27
CA ILE A 148 -9.06 -10.51 -2.45
C ILE A 148 -9.31 -11.87 -3.10
N PHE A 149 -10.35 -12.60 -2.68
CA PHE A 149 -10.70 -13.90 -3.26
C PHE A 149 -11.08 -13.78 -4.73
N ILE A 150 -11.91 -12.81 -5.12
CA ILE A 150 -12.28 -12.56 -6.51
C ILE A 150 -11.03 -12.13 -7.31
N GLY A 151 -10.18 -11.28 -6.75
CA GLY A 151 -8.91 -10.86 -7.36
C GLY A 151 -8.01 -12.06 -7.67
N PHE A 152 -7.84 -12.94 -6.71
CA PHE A 152 -7.04 -14.15 -6.86
C PHE A 152 -7.59 -15.12 -7.92
N ASN A 153 -8.90 -15.36 -7.92
CA ASN A 153 -9.51 -16.27 -8.90
C ASN A 153 -9.34 -15.78 -10.33
N LYS A 154 -9.28 -14.47 -10.54
CA LYS A 154 -9.01 -13.90 -11.87
C LYS A 154 -7.53 -14.03 -12.28
N MET A 155 -6.58 -14.08 -11.33
CA MET A 155 -5.16 -14.34 -11.65
C MET A 155 -4.88 -15.76 -12.14
N LYS A 156 -5.70 -16.76 -11.82
CA LYS A 156 -5.49 -18.17 -12.22
C LYS A 156 -5.40 -18.39 -13.73
N GLY A 157 -5.79 -17.44 -14.54
CA GLY A 157 -5.66 -17.51 -16.01
C GLY A 157 -4.30 -17.12 -16.58
N SER A 158 -3.43 -16.49 -15.81
CA SER A 158 -2.07 -16.19 -16.23
C SER A 158 -1.21 -17.44 -16.05
N LYS A 159 -1.09 -18.23 -17.12
CA LYS A 159 -0.13 -19.34 -17.19
C LYS A 159 1.24 -18.77 -16.83
N TYR A 160 1.97 -19.49 -15.95
CA TYR A 160 3.37 -19.19 -15.65
C TYR A 160 4.12 -19.03 -16.98
N PHE A 161 4.48 -17.78 -17.28
CA PHE A 161 5.31 -17.53 -18.46
C PHE A 161 6.70 -18.07 -18.13
N GLU A 162 7.23 -18.88 -19.02
CA GLU A 162 8.62 -19.36 -18.93
C GLU A 162 9.54 -18.14 -18.76
N ILE A 163 10.38 -18.16 -17.73
CA ILE A 163 11.41 -17.15 -17.52
C ILE A 163 12.38 -17.28 -18.70
N ASN A 164 12.23 -16.43 -19.68
CA ASN A 164 13.15 -16.35 -20.80
C ASN A 164 14.25 -15.35 -20.40
N ASN A 165 15.44 -15.85 -20.15
CA ASN A 165 16.62 -15.06 -19.75
C ASN A 165 17.16 -14.11 -20.82
N ASN A 166 16.52 -13.99 -21.97
CA ASN A 166 16.96 -13.10 -23.04
C ASN A 166 16.42 -11.70 -22.77
N ILE A 167 17.31 -10.77 -22.50
CA ILE A 167 17.00 -9.35 -22.34
C ILE A 167 16.50 -8.82 -23.69
N TYR A 168 15.19 -8.70 -23.83
CA TYR A 168 14.60 -8.07 -25.01
C TYR A 168 14.72 -6.55 -24.89
N THR A 169 15.32 -5.95 -25.91
CA THR A 169 15.32 -4.49 -26.03
C THR A 169 14.10 -4.04 -26.82
N HIS A 170 13.21 -3.32 -26.19
CA HIS A 170 12.00 -2.80 -26.82
C HIS A 170 12.36 -2.06 -28.13
N PRO A 171 11.74 -2.37 -29.28
CA PRO A 171 12.14 -1.83 -30.60
C PRO A 171 12.11 -0.30 -30.66
N TYR A 172 11.28 0.33 -29.81
CA TYR A 172 11.13 1.79 -29.76
C TYR A 172 12.01 2.49 -28.72
N LYS A 173 12.92 1.75 -28.06
CA LYS A 173 13.82 2.30 -27.03
C LYS A 173 14.68 3.49 -27.52
N ASN A 174 14.94 3.56 -28.82
CA ASN A 174 15.84 4.56 -29.43
C ASN A 174 15.12 5.78 -30.00
N TYR A 175 13.80 5.86 -29.97
CA TYR A 175 13.07 7.03 -30.44
C TYR A 175 13.23 8.21 -29.45
N LYS A 176 13.97 9.25 -29.88
CA LYS A 176 14.28 10.42 -29.05
C LYS A 176 13.03 11.11 -28.46
N PHE A 177 11.95 11.17 -29.26
CA PHE A 177 10.70 11.81 -28.84
C PHE A 177 10.00 11.04 -27.73
N ILE A 178 9.96 9.71 -27.80
CA ILE A 178 9.37 8.86 -26.74
C ILE A 178 10.16 8.99 -25.45
N LYS A 179 11.49 8.94 -25.53
CA LYS A 179 12.37 9.15 -24.35
C LYS A 179 12.12 10.50 -23.70
N LEU A 180 11.93 11.54 -24.47
CA LEU A 180 11.68 12.87 -23.92
C LEU A 180 10.35 12.92 -23.17
N ILE A 181 9.29 12.31 -23.71
CA ILE A 181 8.00 12.17 -23.02
C ILE A 181 8.17 11.38 -21.72
N ASP A 182 8.88 10.26 -21.75
CA ASP A 182 9.13 9.43 -20.58
C ASP A 182 9.85 10.22 -19.47
N TYR A 183 10.91 10.97 -19.82
CA TYR A 183 11.61 11.83 -18.86
C TYR A 183 10.73 12.92 -18.25
N ILE A 184 9.90 13.59 -19.06
CA ILE A 184 8.96 14.61 -18.58
C ILE A 184 7.94 13.99 -17.62
N LEU A 185 7.33 12.86 -17.98
CA LEU A 185 6.37 12.16 -17.13
C LEU A 185 6.99 11.69 -15.82
N ILE A 186 8.18 11.09 -15.87
CA ILE A 186 8.91 10.67 -14.66
C ILE A 186 9.21 11.88 -13.78
N LEU A 187 9.63 13.00 -14.35
CA LEU A 187 9.95 14.22 -13.60
C LEU A 187 8.69 14.79 -12.92
N ILE A 188 7.57 14.89 -13.64
CA ILE A 188 6.30 15.38 -13.08
C ILE A 188 5.82 14.47 -11.97
N LEU A 189 5.80 13.16 -12.19
CA LEU A 189 5.34 12.20 -11.20
C LEU A 189 6.27 12.17 -9.98
N SER A 190 7.59 12.18 -10.18
CA SER A 190 8.55 12.21 -9.07
C SER A 190 8.43 13.50 -8.26
N PHE A 191 8.29 14.65 -8.92
CA PHE A 191 8.07 15.93 -8.22
C PHE A 191 6.81 15.87 -7.35
N PHE A 192 5.71 15.36 -7.89
CA PHE A 192 4.45 15.26 -7.16
C PHE A 192 4.53 14.28 -5.98
N LEU A 193 5.20 13.14 -6.16
CA LEU A 193 5.37 12.12 -5.12
C LEU A 193 6.34 12.53 -4.02
N PHE A 194 7.47 13.16 -4.38
CA PHE A 194 8.50 13.55 -3.42
C PHE A 194 8.25 14.90 -2.76
N SER A 195 7.39 15.75 -3.33
CA SER A 195 7.11 17.06 -2.77
C SER A 195 6.70 17.08 -1.29
N PRO A 196 5.89 16.12 -0.75
CA PRO A 196 5.58 16.08 0.66
C PRO A 196 6.82 15.85 1.54
N ILE A 197 7.74 15.00 1.07
CA ILE A 197 8.96 14.64 1.79
C ILE A 197 9.92 15.82 1.78
N VAL A 198 10.16 16.39 0.62
CA VAL A 198 11.03 17.57 0.46
C VAL A 198 10.55 18.73 1.34
N PHE A 199 9.24 18.94 1.38
CA PHE A 199 8.64 20.00 2.19
C PHE A 199 8.78 19.74 3.70
N ILE A 200 8.68 18.50 4.17
CA ILE A 200 8.93 18.14 5.58
C ILE A 200 10.41 18.44 5.93
N ILE A 201 11.33 18.01 5.07
CA ILE A 201 12.77 18.25 5.26
C ILE A 201 13.05 19.75 5.29
N PHE A 202 12.50 20.52 4.36
CA PHE A 202 12.68 21.96 4.32
C PHE A 202 12.16 22.65 5.58
N ASN A 203 10.95 22.29 6.06
CA ASN A 203 10.42 22.86 7.30
C ASN A 203 11.22 22.47 8.54
N PHE A 204 11.81 21.29 8.54
CA PHE A 204 12.66 20.82 9.61
C PHE A 204 13.89 21.75 9.77
N PHE A 205 14.54 22.10 8.68
CA PHE A 205 15.70 23.02 8.71
C PHE A 205 15.30 24.47 8.94
N TYR A 206 14.15 24.92 8.43
CA TYR A 206 13.74 26.32 8.52
C TYR A 206 13.26 26.73 9.90
N ASN A 207 12.55 25.86 10.62
CA ASN A 207 11.90 26.20 11.91
C ASN A 207 12.77 25.98 13.15
N GLY A 208 14.01 25.53 13.02
CA GLY A 208 14.97 25.43 14.14
C GLY A 208 14.53 24.51 15.31
N PHE A 209 13.55 23.62 15.10
CA PHE A 209 13.01 22.72 16.14
C PHE A 209 13.97 21.63 16.63
N ILE A 210 15.20 21.61 16.10
CA ILE A 210 16.17 20.53 16.32
C ILE A 210 16.62 20.45 17.78
N GLU A 211 16.87 21.59 18.41
CA GLU A 211 17.52 21.62 19.72
C GLU A 211 16.61 21.14 20.88
N ASN A 212 15.31 21.35 20.79
CA ASN A 212 14.40 21.07 21.90
C ASN A 212 13.85 19.62 21.93
N ILE A 213 13.96 18.86 20.84
CA ILE A 213 13.36 17.52 20.71
C ILE A 213 14.43 16.42 20.64
N LEU A 214 15.50 16.64 19.90
CA LEU A 214 16.51 15.60 19.62
C LEU A 214 17.35 15.19 20.84
N PHE A 215 17.39 16.00 21.91
CA PHE A 215 18.20 15.71 23.10
C PHE A 215 17.38 15.30 24.32
N THR A 216 16.08 14.95 24.14
CA THR A 216 15.27 14.45 25.26
C THR A 216 15.48 12.96 25.46
N SER A 217 15.50 12.49 26.70
CA SER A 217 15.57 11.07 27.04
C SER A 217 14.41 10.28 26.44
N GLU A 218 13.24 10.89 26.34
CA GLU A 218 12.03 10.30 25.75
C GLU A 218 12.23 9.98 24.27
N PHE A 219 12.89 10.88 23.51
CA PHE A 219 13.19 10.64 22.10
C PHE A 219 14.12 9.44 21.91
N PHE A 220 15.20 9.36 22.70
CA PHE A 220 16.15 8.25 22.62
C PHE A 220 15.51 6.92 23.00
N ASN A 221 14.68 6.90 24.03
CA ASN A 221 13.95 5.71 24.43
C ASN A 221 12.95 5.25 23.35
N ALA A 222 12.19 6.18 22.78
CA ALA A 222 11.25 5.87 21.69
C ALA A 222 11.99 5.35 20.44
N LEU A 223 13.13 5.96 20.09
CA LEU A 223 13.95 5.54 18.96
C LEU A 223 14.56 4.16 19.20
N PHE A 224 15.11 3.93 20.40
CA PHE A 224 15.69 2.64 20.77
C PHE A 224 14.64 1.52 20.73
N ASN A 225 13.49 1.73 21.35
CA ASN A 225 12.37 0.77 21.35
C ASN A 225 11.91 0.46 19.93
N SER A 226 11.75 1.49 19.08
CA SER A 226 11.35 1.30 17.69
C SER A 226 12.37 0.48 16.90
N LEU A 227 13.68 0.72 17.10
CA LEU A 227 14.74 -0.03 16.44
C LEU A 227 14.77 -1.49 16.90
N VAL A 228 14.71 -1.72 18.21
CA VAL A 228 14.74 -3.08 18.78
C VAL A 228 13.55 -3.89 18.27
N ILE A 229 12.34 -3.35 18.36
CA ILE A 229 11.13 -4.03 17.88
C ILE A 229 11.25 -4.32 16.38
N SER A 230 11.66 -3.34 15.58
CA SER A 230 11.75 -3.50 14.12
C SER A 230 12.77 -4.53 13.70
N ILE A 231 13.94 -4.58 14.35
CA ILE A 231 14.99 -5.55 14.03
C ILE A 231 14.53 -6.97 14.40
N ILE A 232 14.03 -7.16 15.61
CA ILE A 232 13.59 -8.48 16.09
C ILE A 232 12.43 -9.00 15.23
N THR A 233 11.39 -8.19 15.02
CA THR A 233 10.25 -8.59 14.20
C THR A 233 10.64 -8.81 12.74
N GLY A 234 11.52 -7.97 12.18
CA GLY A 234 12.00 -8.10 10.80
C GLY A 234 12.76 -9.42 10.60
N LEU A 235 13.62 -9.82 11.53
CA LEU A 235 14.33 -11.10 11.46
C LEU A 235 13.36 -12.29 11.54
N ILE A 236 12.44 -12.29 12.51
CA ILE A 236 11.48 -13.38 12.67
C ILE A 236 10.59 -13.51 11.44
N VAL A 237 10.04 -12.40 10.95
CA VAL A 237 9.15 -12.39 9.78
C VAL A 237 9.88 -12.82 8.51
N SER A 238 11.16 -12.45 8.34
CA SER A 238 11.94 -12.89 7.17
C SER A 238 12.17 -14.40 7.18
N ILE A 239 12.48 -14.99 8.33
CA ILE A 239 12.64 -16.45 8.48
C ILE A 239 11.31 -17.17 8.20
N LEU A 240 10.20 -16.70 8.80
CA LEU A 240 8.89 -17.29 8.57
C LEU A 240 8.46 -17.17 7.09
N GLY A 241 8.74 -16.03 6.46
CA GLY A 241 8.46 -15.81 5.04
C GLY A 241 9.24 -16.78 4.14
N LEU A 242 10.51 -17.04 4.44
CA LEU A 242 11.31 -18.02 3.72
C LEU A 242 10.74 -19.45 3.88
N LEU A 243 10.38 -19.84 5.11
CA LEU A 243 9.78 -21.15 5.36
C LEU A 243 8.46 -21.34 4.57
N ILE A 244 7.57 -20.34 4.59
CA ILE A 244 6.32 -20.39 3.84
C ILE A 244 6.60 -20.48 2.32
N THR A 245 7.59 -19.77 1.82
CA THR A 245 7.97 -19.80 0.40
C THR A 245 8.46 -21.20 -0.01
N ILE A 246 9.29 -21.86 0.82
CA ILE A 246 9.76 -23.23 0.58
C ILE A 246 8.55 -24.18 0.52
N LEU A 247 7.65 -24.10 1.50
CA LEU A 247 6.43 -24.92 1.52
C LEU A 247 5.55 -24.72 0.27
N LEU A 248 5.45 -23.50 -0.24
CA LEU A 248 4.74 -23.20 -1.50
C LEU A 248 5.38 -23.89 -2.69
N ILE A 249 6.71 -23.88 -2.77
CA ILE A 249 7.48 -24.50 -3.86
C ILE A 249 7.34 -26.03 -3.82
N GLU A 250 7.52 -26.63 -2.65
CA GLU A 250 7.42 -28.08 -2.48
C GLU A 250 6.03 -28.63 -2.81
N ASN A 251 4.99 -27.88 -2.48
CA ASN A 251 3.59 -28.30 -2.66
C ASN A 251 2.91 -27.68 -3.87
N TYR A 252 3.69 -27.26 -4.91
CA TYR A 252 3.12 -26.55 -6.06
C TYR A 252 2.05 -27.34 -6.84
N LYS A 253 2.04 -28.65 -6.76
CA LYS A 253 1.05 -29.54 -7.41
C LYS A 253 -0.25 -29.68 -6.61
N ASN A 254 -0.23 -29.40 -5.32
CA ASN A 254 -1.41 -29.57 -4.45
C ASN A 254 -2.19 -28.26 -4.36
N ILE A 255 -3.27 -28.17 -5.11
CA ILE A 255 -4.12 -26.97 -5.22
C ILE A 255 -4.68 -26.56 -3.85
N ILE A 256 -5.04 -27.50 -2.98
CA ILE A 256 -5.62 -27.21 -1.67
C ILE A 256 -4.59 -26.53 -0.77
N ILE A 257 -3.35 -27.07 -0.73
CA ILE A 257 -2.26 -26.49 0.06
C ILE A 257 -1.89 -25.12 -0.47
N GLN A 258 -1.80 -24.95 -1.79
CA GLN A 258 -1.51 -23.63 -2.38
C GLN A 258 -2.58 -22.59 -2.04
N GLN A 259 -3.85 -22.97 -2.08
CA GLN A 259 -4.93 -22.04 -1.73
C GLN A 259 -4.91 -21.66 -0.25
N SER A 260 -4.67 -22.62 0.65
CA SER A 260 -4.58 -22.34 2.09
C SER A 260 -3.38 -21.45 2.44
N LEU A 261 -2.21 -21.73 1.86
CA LEU A 261 -1.02 -20.90 2.06
C LEU A 261 -1.18 -19.49 1.47
N PHE A 262 -1.85 -19.37 0.31
CA PHE A 262 -2.17 -18.07 -0.25
C PHE A 262 -3.12 -17.27 0.65
N LEU A 263 -4.14 -17.88 1.21
CA LEU A 263 -5.03 -17.22 2.16
C LEU A 263 -4.28 -16.75 3.41
N LEU A 264 -3.35 -17.56 3.92
CA LEU A 264 -2.51 -17.18 5.05
C LEU A 264 -1.61 -15.99 4.71
N THR A 265 -0.94 -16.01 3.56
CA THR A 265 -0.06 -14.91 3.15
C THR A 265 -0.79 -13.63 2.78
N SER A 266 -2.04 -13.73 2.31
CA SER A 266 -2.88 -12.56 2.01
C SER A 266 -3.64 -12.00 3.22
N SER A 267 -3.55 -12.63 4.40
CA SER A 267 -4.25 -12.18 5.61
C SER A 267 -3.98 -10.72 5.98
N ILE A 268 -2.77 -10.21 5.73
CA ILE A 268 -2.38 -8.81 5.94
C ILE A 268 -3.22 -7.82 5.10
N LEU A 269 -3.77 -8.28 3.97
CA LEU A 269 -4.64 -7.48 3.11
C LEU A 269 -6.12 -7.57 3.51
N VAL A 270 -6.44 -8.41 4.49
CA VAL A 270 -7.79 -8.67 4.95
C VAL A 270 -8.00 -8.16 6.38
N ILE A 271 -7.02 -8.35 7.24
CA ILE A 271 -7.06 -8.01 8.66
C ILE A 271 -6.23 -6.75 8.89
N SER A 272 -6.88 -5.71 9.41
CA SER A 272 -6.15 -4.48 9.74
C SER A 272 -5.35 -4.61 11.03
N PRO A 273 -4.30 -3.79 11.20
CA PRO A 273 -3.57 -3.71 12.46
C PRO A 273 -4.46 -3.38 13.67
N VAL A 274 -5.50 -2.56 13.49
CA VAL A 274 -6.45 -2.20 14.56
C VAL A 274 -7.28 -3.40 15.00
N ILE A 275 -7.81 -4.18 14.04
CA ILE A 275 -8.57 -5.41 14.35
C ILE A 275 -7.67 -6.43 15.05
N PHE A 276 -6.43 -6.59 14.54
CA PHE A 276 -5.48 -7.52 15.11
C PHE A 276 -5.12 -7.17 16.56
N SER A 277 -4.82 -5.89 16.82
CA SER A 277 -4.53 -5.41 18.17
C SER A 277 -5.73 -5.52 19.10
N LEU A 278 -6.94 -5.24 18.62
CA LEU A 278 -8.18 -5.42 19.37
C LEU A 278 -8.39 -6.88 19.80
N GLY A 279 -8.19 -7.81 18.87
CA GLY A 279 -8.30 -9.25 19.16
C GLY A 279 -7.32 -9.68 20.26
N TYR A 280 -6.05 -9.28 20.15
CA TYR A 280 -5.05 -9.56 21.18
C TYR A 280 -5.39 -8.89 22.51
N PHE A 281 -5.87 -7.65 22.50
CA PHE A 281 -6.27 -6.93 23.71
C PHE A 281 -7.39 -7.67 24.46
N ILE A 282 -8.39 -8.19 23.76
CA ILE A 282 -9.49 -8.95 24.37
C ILE A 282 -8.98 -10.28 24.95
N ILE A 283 -8.21 -11.04 24.17
CA ILE A 283 -7.67 -12.35 24.60
C ILE A 283 -6.74 -12.19 25.82
N LEU A 284 -5.82 -11.23 25.76
CA LEU A 284 -4.84 -11.02 26.83
C LEU A 284 -5.46 -10.33 28.04
N GLY A 285 -6.55 -9.59 27.88
CA GLY A 285 -7.29 -8.96 28.99
C GLY A 285 -7.81 -9.96 30.01
N GLU A 286 -8.17 -11.17 29.57
CA GLU A 286 -8.58 -12.28 30.45
C GLU A 286 -7.39 -12.89 31.21
N TYR A 287 -6.16 -12.83 30.67
CA TYR A 287 -4.94 -13.37 31.25
C TYR A 287 -4.08 -12.34 32.00
N ARG A 288 -4.55 -11.12 32.18
CA ARG A 288 -3.80 -9.98 32.75
C ARG A 288 -3.28 -10.23 34.18
N TYR A 289 -3.77 -11.26 34.87
CA TYR A 289 -3.33 -11.63 36.22
C TYR A 289 -2.16 -12.62 36.25
N ASN A 290 -1.69 -13.15 35.10
CA ASN A 290 -0.56 -14.05 35.06
C ASN A 290 0.74 -13.28 34.72
N ASN A 291 1.67 -13.19 35.67
CA ASN A 291 2.96 -12.49 35.55
C ASN A 291 3.82 -12.89 34.32
N PHE A 292 3.59 -14.05 33.76
CA PHE A 292 4.30 -14.54 32.56
C PHE A 292 3.86 -13.80 31.27
N PHE A 293 2.61 -13.37 31.19
CA PHE A 293 2.08 -12.65 30.03
C PHE A 293 2.41 -11.15 30.04
N ASN A 294 2.62 -10.55 31.23
CA ASN A 294 3.01 -9.15 31.33
C ASN A 294 4.36 -8.85 30.67
N PHE A 295 5.26 -9.83 30.60
CA PHE A 295 6.55 -9.68 29.92
C PHE A 295 6.41 -9.60 28.40
N PHE A 296 5.43 -10.29 27.80
CA PHE A 296 5.19 -10.26 26.34
C PHE A 296 4.30 -9.09 25.86
N VAL A 297 3.56 -8.46 26.77
CA VAL A 297 2.66 -7.34 26.46
C VAL A 297 3.35 -5.97 26.60
N ILE A 298 4.46 -5.92 27.34
CA ILE A 298 5.26 -4.68 27.53
C ILE A 298 6.32 -4.51 26.41
N ILE A 299 6.60 -5.54 25.63
CA ILE A 299 7.39 -5.45 24.39
C ILE A 299 6.45 -5.24 23.21
#